data_4fce3c75c3a63ab6b570e9e4dce3e79c
#
_entry.id   4fce3c75c3a63ab6b570e9e4dce3e79c
#
_cell.length_a   1.000
_cell.length_b   1.000
_cell.length_c   1.000
_cell.angle_alpha   90.00
_cell.angle_beta   90.00
_cell.angle_gamma   90.00
#
_symmetry.space_group_name_H-M   'P 1'
#
loop_
_entity.id
_entity.type
_entity.pdbx_description
1 polymer ?
#
loop_
_entity_poly.entity_id
_entity_poly.type
_entity_poly.pdbx_seq_one_letter_code
_entity_poly.pdbx_strand_id
1 'polypeptide(L)'
;MNKVRYLITLVFFLIIIPFYSSESQEHNNSSAIVDSQDFKDYWYDGKAEITSYKLEQARYGELHEGYVVLVFVTEDFSKSKQVKLDHPQNAKGDDVKVLKLNRIKKFDTGIYRYSMMDSVFTPVYMDEYPNTLKVTSSSQEWCGNTFTQLNLDSNGYEVRSFSYFESEGDRTFSLQKEVLEDELWTRIRLEPESLPVGRIKIIPAAMASRLTHKELEVEIAEASLGQNPDDSNLMNYKLVYDDSGRTMKITFSKTFPYEIISWEETYLSGFGANAKTLTTKATRNKVLISDYWNQNKPLDRVLREKLGLNR
;
A
#
# COMPACT_ATOMS: atom_id res chain seq x y z
N MET A 1 -78.74 -49.15 -4.76
CA MET A 1 -77.75 -48.38 -5.56
C MET A 1 -77.50 -47.07 -4.83
N ASN A 2 -76.52 -47.05 -3.91
CA ASN A 2 -76.19 -45.89 -3.09
C ASN A 2 -75.00 -45.20 -3.67
N LYS A 3 -75.23 -43.97 -4.09
CA LYS A 3 -74.12 -43.06 -4.55
C LYS A 3 -73.53 -42.33 -3.34
N VAL A 4 -72.28 -42.65 -2.98
CA VAL A 4 -71.51 -41.92 -1.98
C VAL A 4 -70.90 -40.71 -2.66
N ARG A 5 -71.22 -39.50 -2.16
CA ARG A 5 -70.59 -38.20 -2.58
C ARG A 5 -69.44 -37.96 -1.63
N TYR A 6 -68.24 -37.93 -2.20
CA TYR A 6 -67.02 -37.41 -1.50
C TYR A 6 -67.00 -35.90 -1.58
N LEU A 7 -66.98 -35.28 -0.41
CA LEU A 7 -66.77 -33.84 -0.25
C LEU A 7 -65.24 -33.61 -0.12
N ILE A 8 -64.60 -32.95 -1.13
CA ILE A 8 -63.20 -32.60 -1.08
C ILE A 8 -63.11 -31.24 -0.43
N THR A 9 -62.59 -31.16 0.81
CA THR A 9 -62.31 -29.92 1.50
C THR A 9 -60.91 -29.45 1.08
N LEU A 10 -60.85 -28.34 0.32
CA LEU A 10 -59.61 -27.71 -0.08
C LEU A 10 -59.13 -26.84 1.10
N VAL A 11 -58.03 -27.25 1.74
CA VAL A 11 -57.36 -26.46 2.78
C VAL A 11 -56.32 -25.53 2.08
N PHE A 12 -56.62 -24.25 2.05
CA PHE A 12 -55.62 -23.26 1.62
C PHE A 12 -54.62 -23.02 2.75
N PHE A 13 -53.38 -23.46 2.55
CA PHE A 13 -52.24 -23.03 3.37
C PHE A 13 -51.79 -21.66 2.90
N LEU A 14 -52.03 -20.61 3.67
CA LEU A 14 -51.41 -19.30 3.49
C LEU A 14 -49.94 -19.38 3.93
N ILE A 15 -49.04 -19.47 2.99
CA ILE A 15 -47.60 -19.33 3.25
C ILE A 15 -47.33 -17.84 3.47
N ILE A 16 -47.14 -17.44 4.71
CA ILE A 16 -46.62 -16.11 5.06
C ILE A 16 -45.11 -16.15 4.81
N ILE A 17 -44.66 -15.60 3.69
CA ILE A 17 -43.25 -15.35 3.42
C ILE A 17 -42.86 -14.10 4.23
N PRO A 18 -41.93 -14.20 5.19
CA PRO A 18 -41.43 -13.01 5.83
C PRO A 18 -40.65 -12.18 4.79
N PHE A 19 -41.14 -10.98 4.53
CA PHE A 19 -40.35 -9.96 3.83
C PHE A 19 -39.16 -9.61 4.71
N TYR A 20 -37.98 -10.17 4.41
CA TYR A 20 -36.73 -9.62 4.88
C TYR A 20 -36.54 -8.30 4.12
N SER A 21 -36.78 -7.19 4.79
CA SER A 21 -36.26 -5.90 4.33
C SER A 21 -34.74 -6.02 4.43
N SER A 22 -34.09 -6.08 3.27
CA SER A 22 -32.66 -5.77 3.21
C SER A 22 -32.52 -4.32 3.65
N GLU A 23 -32.07 -4.09 4.88
CA GLU A 23 -31.46 -2.82 5.22
C GLU A 23 -30.31 -2.64 4.23
N SER A 24 -30.50 -1.70 3.30
CA SER A 24 -29.43 -1.14 2.52
C SER A 24 -28.44 -0.56 3.55
N GLN A 25 -27.30 -1.23 3.74
CA GLN A 25 -26.17 -0.59 4.39
C GLN A 25 -25.92 0.68 3.56
N GLU A 26 -26.21 1.83 4.19
CA GLU A 26 -25.74 3.11 3.70
C GLU A 26 -24.23 2.95 3.47
N HIS A 27 -23.83 3.06 2.22
CA HIS A 27 -22.45 3.35 1.88
C HIS A 27 -22.12 4.67 2.57
N ASN A 28 -21.52 4.60 3.75
CA ASN A 28 -20.94 5.76 4.40
C ASN A 28 -19.98 6.38 3.39
N ASN A 29 -20.26 7.62 3.03
CA ASN A 29 -19.49 8.41 2.08
C ASN A 29 -18.00 8.37 2.45
N SER A 30 -17.19 7.63 1.71
CA SER A 30 -15.74 7.57 1.85
C SER A 30 -15.11 8.96 1.68
N SER A 31 -15.75 9.84 0.92
CA SER A 31 -15.34 11.24 0.73
C SER A 31 -15.41 12.12 2.00
N ALA A 32 -16.09 11.69 3.06
CA ALA A 32 -16.32 12.54 4.23
C ALA A 32 -15.05 13.00 4.96
N ILE A 33 -14.03 12.14 5.08
CA ILE A 33 -12.77 12.52 5.73
C ILE A 33 -11.92 13.42 4.85
N VAL A 34 -11.84 13.13 3.54
CA VAL A 34 -11.02 13.88 2.57
C VAL A 34 -11.51 15.32 2.41
N ASP A 35 -12.83 15.55 2.57
CA ASP A 35 -13.43 16.86 2.51
C ASP A 35 -13.39 17.61 3.84
N SER A 36 -12.99 16.96 4.93
CA SER A 36 -12.91 17.57 6.26
C SER A 36 -11.86 18.69 6.33
N GLN A 37 -12.06 19.62 7.27
CA GLN A 37 -11.09 20.69 7.50
C GLN A 37 -9.77 20.12 8.03
N ASP A 38 -9.80 19.13 8.93
CA ASP A 38 -8.61 18.48 9.48
C ASP A 38 -7.73 17.86 8.39
N PHE A 39 -8.36 17.22 7.38
CA PHE A 39 -7.64 16.66 6.23
C PHE A 39 -6.96 17.76 5.41
N LYS A 40 -7.68 18.86 5.12
CA LYS A 40 -7.15 19.99 4.36
C LYS A 40 -6.00 20.68 5.09
N ASP A 41 -6.16 20.90 6.38
CA ASP A 41 -5.13 21.54 7.21
C ASP A 41 -3.87 20.68 7.33
N TYR A 42 -4.00 19.36 7.28
CA TYR A 42 -2.87 18.44 7.36
C TYR A 42 -2.17 18.20 6.02
N TRP A 43 -2.95 17.93 4.96
CA TRP A 43 -2.41 17.48 3.68
C TRP A 43 -2.25 18.58 2.63
N TYR A 44 -2.92 19.73 2.80
CA TYR A 44 -2.87 20.83 1.82
C TYR A 44 -2.19 22.09 2.36
N ASP A 45 -1.45 21.99 3.46
CA ASP A 45 -0.67 23.09 4.06
C ASP A 45 0.64 23.41 3.30
N GLY A 46 0.90 22.73 2.19
CA GLY A 46 2.10 22.91 1.37
C GLY A 46 3.36 22.27 1.96
N LYS A 47 3.23 21.25 2.81
CA LYS A 47 4.33 20.49 3.40
C LYS A 47 4.19 19.00 3.16
N ALA A 48 5.28 18.28 3.38
CA ALA A 48 5.30 16.82 3.41
C ALA A 48 5.42 16.32 4.85
N GLU A 49 4.81 15.19 5.15
CA GLU A 49 5.16 14.39 6.31
C GLU A 49 6.34 13.50 5.98
N ILE A 50 7.39 13.58 6.79
CA ILE A 50 8.62 12.80 6.65
C ILE A 50 8.80 12.02 7.93
N THR A 51 8.65 10.70 7.85
CA THR A 51 8.77 9.83 9.00
C THR A 51 9.91 8.85 8.81
N SER A 52 10.85 8.82 9.77
CA SER A 52 11.93 7.84 9.77
C SER A 52 11.59 6.64 10.65
N TYR A 53 12.12 5.47 10.27
CA TYR A 53 11.94 4.20 10.97
C TYR A 53 13.30 3.53 11.15
N LYS A 54 13.50 2.92 12.32
CA LYS A 54 14.57 1.94 12.52
C LYS A 54 14.17 0.65 11.84
N LEU A 55 15.09 0.04 11.10
CA LEU A 55 14.85 -1.15 10.28
C LEU A 55 15.76 -2.28 10.71
N GLU A 56 15.19 -3.47 10.85
CA GLU A 56 15.87 -4.76 10.84
C GLU A 56 15.40 -5.51 9.59
N GLN A 57 16.25 -5.56 8.55
CA GLN A 57 15.89 -6.14 7.25
C GLN A 57 16.36 -7.59 7.17
N ALA A 58 15.45 -8.51 6.90
CA ALA A 58 15.77 -9.89 6.56
C ALA A 58 16.36 -9.95 5.15
N ARG A 59 17.60 -10.41 5.01
CA ARG A 59 18.26 -10.62 3.71
C ARG A 59 19.32 -11.71 3.86
N TYR A 60 19.44 -12.61 2.87
CA TYR A 60 20.44 -13.68 2.85
C TYR A 60 20.43 -14.63 4.07
N GLY A 61 19.27 -14.82 4.72
CA GLY A 61 19.12 -15.67 5.89
C GLY A 61 19.56 -15.01 7.20
N GLU A 62 19.79 -13.70 7.21
CA GLU A 62 20.20 -12.90 8.36
C GLU A 62 19.41 -11.60 8.47
N LEU A 63 19.47 -10.95 9.64
CA LEU A 63 18.89 -9.62 9.88
C LEU A 63 19.97 -8.56 9.79
N HIS A 64 19.67 -7.48 9.06
CA HIS A 64 20.59 -6.36 8.82
C HIS A 64 19.99 -5.07 9.31
N GLU A 65 20.75 -4.29 10.04
CA GLU A 65 20.34 -2.96 10.49
C GLU A 65 20.27 -1.98 9.34
N GLY A 66 19.25 -1.11 9.43
CA GLY A 66 19.05 -0.08 8.43
C GLY A 66 18.04 0.98 8.89
N TYR A 67 17.53 1.71 7.92
CA TYR A 67 16.45 2.66 8.16
C TYR A 67 15.52 2.75 6.95
N VAL A 68 14.29 3.18 7.23
CA VAL A 68 13.33 3.58 6.19
C VAL A 68 12.91 5.01 6.44
N VAL A 69 12.67 5.75 5.36
CA VAL A 69 11.99 7.05 5.40
C VAL A 69 10.76 6.97 4.53
N LEU A 70 9.60 7.29 5.11
CA LEU A 70 8.37 7.51 4.38
C LEU A 70 8.16 9.01 4.22
N VAL A 71 7.91 9.44 2.99
CA VAL A 71 7.60 10.83 2.66
C VAL A 71 6.23 10.87 2.00
N PHE A 72 5.23 11.38 2.72
CA PHE A 72 3.89 11.58 2.19
C PHE A 72 3.68 13.05 1.83
N VAL A 73 3.16 13.29 0.64
CA VAL A 73 2.82 14.64 0.17
C VAL A 73 1.71 14.58 -0.88
N THR A 74 0.81 15.55 -0.86
CA THR A 74 -0.20 15.69 -1.91
C THR A 74 0.38 16.45 -3.10
N GLU A 75 0.07 15.99 -4.31
CA GLU A 75 0.52 16.60 -5.56
C GLU A 75 -0.59 16.63 -6.60
N ASP A 76 -0.54 17.61 -7.51
CA ASP A 76 -1.33 17.61 -8.73
C ASP A 76 -0.63 16.73 -9.77
N PHE A 77 -1.37 15.78 -10.34
CA PHE A 77 -0.84 14.71 -11.18
C PHE A 77 -1.63 14.63 -12.49
N SER A 78 -0.96 14.40 -13.60
CA SER A 78 -1.61 14.18 -14.89
C SER A 78 -2.14 12.75 -14.96
N LYS A 79 -3.43 12.56 -15.22
CA LYS A 79 -4.03 11.24 -15.42
C LYS A 79 -3.48 10.55 -16.67
N SER A 80 -3.38 11.29 -17.77
CA SER A 80 -2.98 10.73 -19.06
C SER A 80 -1.50 10.44 -19.16
N LYS A 81 -0.64 11.31 -18.59
CA LYS A 81 0.82 11.16 -18.64
C LYS A 81 1.39 10.42 -17.42
N GLN A 82 0.62 10.36 -16.35
CA GLN A 82 1.02 9.77 -15.07
C GLN A 82 2.35 10.35 -14.54
N VAL A 83 2.40 11.66 -14.49
CA VAL A 83 3.51 12.46 -13.96
C VAL A 83 2.97 13.66 -13.18
N LYS A 84 3.80 14.22 -12.30
CA LYS A 84 3.48 15.47 -11.60
C LYS A 84 3.26 16.60 -12.61
N LEU A 85 2.25 17.41 -12.36
CA LEU A 85 1.97 18.62 -13.13
C LEU A 85 2.86 19.78 -12.65
N ASP A 86 3.58 20.39 -13.57
CA ASP A 86 4.33 21.62 -13.28
C ASP A 86 3.42 22.85 -13.26
N HIS A 87 2.34 22.80 -14.06
CA HIS A 87 1.36 23.87 -14.21
C HIS A 87 -0.08 23.31 -14.14
N PRO A 88 -0.59 22.96 -12.95
CA PRO A 88 -1.93 22.35 -12.79
C PRO A 88 -3.06 23.17 -13.39
N GLN A 89 -2.94 24.52 -13.34
CA GLN A 89 -3.94 25.44 -13.91
C GLN A 89 -4.10 25.28 -15.45
N ASN A 90 -3.18 24.60 -16.12
CA ASN A 90 -3.21 24.36 -17.56
C ASN A 90 -3.67 22.94 -17.93
N ALA A 91 -4.02 22.12 -16.96
CA ALA A 91 -4.27 20.68 -17.15
C ALA A 91 -5.56 20.38 -17.94
N LYS A 92 -6.50 21.31 -18.03
CA LYS A 92 -7.76 21.17 -18.82
C LYS A 92 -8.57 19.91 -18.46
N GLY A 93 -8.59 19.54 -17.16
CA GLY A 93 -9.31 18.36 -16.67
C GLY A 93 -8.51 17.05 -16.70
N ASP A 94 -7.22 17.09 -17.05
CA ASP A 94 -6.30 15.95 -16.93
C ASP A 94 -5.69 15.84 -15.53
N ASP A 95 -5.94 16.82 -14.67
CA ASP A 95 -5.45 16.83 -13.30
C ASP A 95 -6.22 15.88 -12.39
N VAL A 96 -5.49 15.29 -11.44
CA VAL A 96 -6.00 14.54 -10.31
C VAL A 96 -5.12 14.81 -9.09
N LYS A 97 -5.74 15.00 -7.94
CA LYS A 97 -5.00 15.14 -6.69
C LYS A 97 -4.60 13.74 -6.20
N VAL A 98 -3.30 13.52 -5.97
CA VAL A 98 -2.77 12.27 -5.44
C VAL A 98 -2.11 12.48 -4.08
N LEU A 99 -2.22 11.49 -3.20
CA LEU A 99 -1.29 11.31 -2.09
C LEU A 99 -0.11 10.49 -2.62
N LYS A 100 1.03 11.14 -2.75
CA LYS A 100 2.27 10.48 -3.12
C LYS A 100 2.99 9.97 -1.89
N LEU A 101 3.42 8.72 -1.91
CA LEU A 101 4.39 8.15 -1.00
C LEU A 101 5.72 7.96 -1.72
N ASN A 102 6.82 8.47 -1.14
CA ASN A 102 8.16 7.95 -1.41
C ASN A 102 8.62 7.14 -0.21
N ARG A 103 8.93 5.85 -0.42
CA ARG A 103 9.45 4.93 0.59
C ARG A 103 10.92 4.64 0.29
N ILE A 104 11.82 5.23 1.05
CA ILE A 104 13.26 5.07 0.89
C ILE A 104 13.75 4.08 1.95
N LYS A 105 14.32 2.95 1.53
CA LYS A 105 14.86 1.90 2.40
C LYS A 105 16.37 1.78 2.17
N LYS A 106 17.16 1.81 3.27
CA LYS A 106 18.60 1.58 3.22
C LYS A 106 19.03 0.64 4.33
N PHE A 107 19.85 -0.35 3.99
CA PHE A 107 20.47 -1.29 4.92
C PHE A 107 21.78 -1.82 4.36
N ASP A 108 22.67 -2.29 5.24
CA ASP A 108 23.99 -2.78 4.86
C ASP A 108 24.04 -4.31 4.99
N THR A 109 24.48 -5.00 3.93
CA THR A 109 24.73 -6.45 3.95
C THR A 109 26.25 -6.68 3.96
N GLY A 110 26.83 -6.76 5.15
CA GLY A 110 28.27 -6.83 5.27
C GLY A 110 28.94 -5.56 4.75
N ILE A 111 29.67 -5.66 3.62
CA ILE A 111 30.44 -4.55 3.06
C ILE A 111 29.62 -3.61 2.19
N TYR A 112 28.49 -4.02 1.62
CA TYR A 112 27.78 -3.24 0.64
C TYR A 112 26.35 -2.87 1.06
N ARG A 113 25.92 -1.71 0.58
CA ARG A 113 24.64 -1.10 0.92
C ARG A 113 23.61 -1.36 -0.15
N TYR A 114 22.41 -1.72 0.29
CA TYR A 114 21.18 -1.59 -0.48
C TYR A 114 20.61 -0.18 -0.33
N SER A 115 20.25 0.42 -1.46
CA SER A 115 19.49 1.66 -1.54
C SER A 115 18.26 1.41 -2.43
N MET A 116 17.09 1.35 -1.82
CA MET A 116 15.84 1.07 -2.51
C MET A 116 14.89 2.24 -2.35
N MET A 117 14.07 2.49 -3.37
CA MET A 117 13.06 3.54 -3.32
C MET A 117 11.83 3.14 -4.13
N ASP A 118 10.66 3.25 -3.50
CA ASP A 118 9.38 3.18 -4.18
C ASP A 118 8.73 4.56 -4.21
N SER A 119 7.99 4.83 -5.28
CA SER A 119 7.08 5.98 -5.36
C SER A 119 5.69 5.48 -5.76
N VAL A 120 4.69 5.83 -4.97
CA VAL A 120 3.29 5.40 -5.14
C VAL A 120 2.43 6.64 -5.31
N PHE A 121 1.53 6.63 -6.30
CA PHE A 121 0.69 7.77 -6.65
C PHE A 121 -0.79 7.35 -6.58
N THR A 122 -1.40 7.48 -5.41
CA THR A 122 -2.79 7.09 -5.14
C THR A 122 -3.69 8.33 -5.18
N PRO A 123 -4.77 8.33 -5.97
CA PRO A 123 -5.73 9.42 -5.95
C PRO A 123 -6.29 9.66 -4.56
N VAL A 124 -6.43 10.95 -4.18
CA VAL A 124 -7.02 11.33 -2.90
C VAL A 124 -8.51 11.00 -2.87
N TYR A 125 -9.22 11.26 -3.97
CA TYR A 125 -10.65 10.95 -4.12
C TYR A 125 -10.81 9.55 -4.71
N MET A 126 -10.76 8.54 -3.86
CA MET A 126 -10.77 7.12 -4.28
C MET A 126 -12.14 6.67 -4.78
N ASP A 127 -13.22 7.32 -4.40
CA ASP A 127 -14.57 7.05 -4.95
C ASP A 127 -14.64 7.37 -6.45
N GLU A 128 -13.96 8.42 -6.87
CA GLU A 128 -13.90 8.83 -8.29
C GLU A 128 -12.79 8.07 -9.04
N TYR A 129 -11.64 7.84 -8.38
CA TYR A 129 -10.47 7.17 -8.95
C TYR A 129 -9.99 6.06 -8.02
N PRO A 130 -10.62 4.86 -8.06
CA PRO A 130 -10.41 3.82 -7.04
C PRO A 130 -9.06 3.10 -7.10
N ASN A 131 -8.25 3.37 -8.12
CA ASN A 131 -7.00 2.65 -8.35
C ASN A 131 -5.80 3.60 -8.30
N THR A 132 -4.71 3.12 -7.72
CA THR A 132 -3.41 3.81 -7.80
C THR A 132 -2.97 3.94 -9.26
N LEU A 133 -2.56 5.14 -9.65
CA LEU A 133 -2.27 5.45 -11.04
C LEU A 133 -0.90 4.91 -11.47
N LYS A 134 0.08 4.99 -10.56
CA LYS A 134 1.46 4.63 -10.87
C LYS A 134 2.18 4.15 -9.63
N VAL A 135 3.05 3.15 -9.82
CA VAL A 135 4.08 2.75 -8.86
C VAL A 135 5.40 2.69 -9.58
N THR A 136 6.47 3.18 -8.96
CA THR A 136 7.85 2.93 -9.41
C THR A 136 8.65 2.37 -8.26
N SER A 137 9.52 1.40 -8.56
CA SER A 137 10.45 0.82 -7.59
C SER A 137 11.85 0.74 -8.20
N SER A 138 12.84 1.17 -7.44
CA SER A 138 14.24 1.06 -7.81
C SER A 138 15.05 0.40 -6.72
N SER A 139 16.05 -0.39 -7.09
CA SER A 139 17.00 -0.99 -6.18
C SER A 139 18.40 -0.83 -6.73
N GLN A 140 19.29 -0.28 -5.93
CA GLN A 140 20.71 -0.13 -6.24
C GLN A 140 21.53 -0.77 -5.15
N GLU A 141 22.45 -1.61 -5.54
CA GLU A 141 23.47 -2.19 -4.69
C GLU A 141 24.73 -2.45 -5.54
N TRP A 142 25.82 -2.93 -4.95
CA TRP A 142 27.08 -3.00 -5.69
C TRP A 142 27.12 -4.01 -6.85
N CYS A 143 26.22 -5.01 -6.87
CA CYS A 143 26.12 -5.93 -7.99
C CYS A 143 25.39 -5.34 -9.18
N GLY A 144 24.41 -4.43 -8.96
CA GLY A 144 23.65 -3.86 -10.05
C GLY A 144 22.48 -2.98 -9.66
N ASN A 145 21.68 -2.67 -10.67
CA ASN A 145 20.52 -1.82 -10.55
C ASN A 145 19.30 -2.51 -11.16
N THR A 146 18.15 -2.35 -10.50
CA THR A 146 16.86 -2.74 -11.06
C THR A 146 15.89 -1.58 -10.98
N PHE A 147 14.96 -1.50 -11.92
CA PHE A 147 13.87 -0.55 -11.93
C PHE A 147 12.60 -1.22 -12.45
N THR A 148 11.50 -1.02 -11.73
CA THR A 148 10.18 -1.51 -12.12
C THR A 148 9.19 -0.36 -12.05
N GLN A 149 8.33 -0.25 -13.06
CA GLN A 149 7.26 0.73 -13.12
C GLN A 149 5.95 0.07 -13.52
N LEU A 150 4.90 0.35 -12.76
CA LEU A 150 3.52 -0.01 -13.05
C LEU A 150 2.76 1.26 -13.42
N ASN A 151 2.10 1.24 -14.56
CA ASN A 151 1.23 2.32 -15.02
C ASN A 151 -0.19 1.77 -15.20
N LEU A 152 -1.18 2.39 -14.54
CA LEU A 152 -2.58 2.05 -14.72
C LEU A 152 -3.04 2.42 -16.12
N ASP A 153 -3.65 1.47 -16.83
CA ASP A 153 -4.33 1.69 -18.11
C ASP A 153 -5.79 1.20 -18.05
N SER A 154 -6.47 1.17 -19.20
CA SER A 154 -7.87 0.72 -19.27
C SER A 154 -8.04 -0.75 -18.90
N ASN A 155 -7.03 -1.60 -19.10
CA ASN A 155 -7.09 -3.05 -18.98
C ASN A 155 -6.48 -3.58 -17.68
N GLY A 156 -5.63 -2.76 -17.01
CA GLY A 156 -4.92 -3.16 -15.79
C GLY A 156 -3.68 -2.31 -15.55
N TYR A 157 -2.57 -2.95 -15.25
CA TYR A 157 -1.28 -2.30 -15.09
C TYR A 157 -0.30 -2.73 -16.17
N GLU A 158 0.18 -1.79 -17.00
CA GLU A 158 1.36 -2.03 -17.82
C GLU A 158 2.59 -2.01 -16.89
N VAL A 159 3.35 -3.09 -16.89
CA VAL A 159 4.57 -3.24 -16.10
C VAL A 159 5.77 -3.20 -17.02
N ARG A 160 6.72 -2.31 -16.70
CA ARG A 160 8.05 -2.25 -17.32
C ARG A 160 9.08 -2.52 -16.25
N SER A 161 9.85 -3.58 -16.43
CA SER A 161 10.89 -4.01 -15.52
C SER A 161 12.22 -4.08 -16.24
N PHE A 162 13.24 -3.49 -15.62
CA PHE A 162 14.62 -3.46 -16.11
C PHE A 162 15.51 -4.04 -15.03
N SER A 163 16.27 -5.07 -15.36
CA SER A 163 17.11 -5.76 -14.40
C SER A 163 18.49 -6.09 -14.96
N TYR A 164 19.50 -5.87 -14.14
CA TYR A 164 20.86 -6.31 -14.40
C TYR A 164 21.00 -7.85 -14.40
N PHE A 165 20.05 -8.57 -13.75
CA PHE A 165 20.13 -10.00 -13.55
C PHE A 165 19.58 -10.77 -14.74
N GLU A 166 20.35 -11.72 -15.29
CA GLU A 166 19.98 -12.50 -16.49
C GLU A 166 18.62 -13.20 -16.34
N SER A 167 18.34 -13.79 -15.19
CA SER A 167 17.08 -14.52 -14.92
C SER A 167 15.85 -13.60 -14.89
N GLU A 168 16.02 -12.32 -14.64
CA GLU A 168 14.94 -11.32 -14.60
C GLU A 168 14.81 -10.60 -15.95
N GLY A 169 15.95 -10.08 -16.49
CA GLY A 169 16.04 -9.38 -17.77
C GLY A 169 15.20 -8.12 -17.87
N ASP A 170 15.16 -7.55 -19.07
CA ASP A 170 14.26 -6.43 -19.37
C ASP A 170 12.94 -6.96 -19.90
N ARG A 171 11.82 -6.54 -19.29
CA ARG A 171 10.49 -7.06 -19.60
C ARG A 171 9.44 -5.97 -19.67
N THR A 172 8.46 -6.15 -20.54
CA THR A 172 7.20 -5.42 -20.54
C THR A 172 6.06 -6.42 -20.58
N PHE A 173 5.12 -6.30 -19.66
CA PHE A 173 3.96 -7.20 -19.55
C PHE A 173 2.79 -6.46 -18.90
N SER A 174 1.62 -7.09 -18.85
CA SER A 174 0.43 -6.52 -18.24
C SER A 174 -0.07 -7.39 -17.11
N LEU A 175 -0.56 -6.77 -16.06
CA LEU A 175 -1.25 -7.40 -14.94
C LEU A 175 -2.71 -6.96 -14.92
N GLN A 176 -3.59 -7.84 -14.46
CA GLN A 176 -4.99 -7.47 -14.22
C GLN A 176 -5.07 -6.30 -13.22
N LYS A 177 -6.15 -5.53 -13.33
CA LYS A 177 -6.43 -4.43 -12.41
C LYS A 177 -6.88 -5.00 -11.07
N GLU A 178 -5.93 -5.19 -10.16
CA GLU A 178 -6.15 -5.69 -8.81
C GLU A 178 -5.50 -4.73 -7.81
N VAL A 179 -5.77 -4.93 -6.53
CA VAL A 179 -5.16 -4.15 -5.45
C VAL A 179 -3.63 -4.26 -5.51
N LEU A 180 -2.93 -3.14 -5.34
CA LEU A 180 -1.48 -3.14 -5.19
C LEU A 180 -1.11 -3.16 -3.69
N GLU A 181 -0.22 -4.06 -3.28
CA GLU A 181 0.30 -4.00 -1.90
C GLU A 181 0.97 -2.64 -1.61
N ASP A 182 1.62 -2.06 -2.63
CA ASP A 182 2.27 -0.75 -2.51
C ASP A 182 1.29 0.39 -2.18
N GLU A 183 0.02 0.31 -2.61
CA GLU A 183 -0.99 1.35 -2.32
C GLU A 183 -1.58 1.27 -0.91
N LEU A 184 -1.42 0.16 -0.20
CA LEU A 184 -1.98 0.00 1.15
C LEU A 184 -1.48 1.07 2.12
N TRP A 185 -0.24 1.52 1.94
CA TRP A 185 0.37 2.60 2.74
C TRP A 185 -0.35 3.93 2.57
N THR A 186 -0.69 4.30 1.34
CA THR A 186 -1.42 5.53 1.03
C THR A 186 -2.90 5.40 1.38
N ARG A 187 -3.52 4.24 1.16
CA ARG A 187 -4.90 3.96 1.57
C ARG A 187 -5.09 4.08 3.07
N ILE A 188 -4.17 3.55 3.87
CA ILE A 188 -4.20 3.72 5.35
C ILE A 188 -4.25 5.21 5.72
N ARG A 189 -3.49 6.06 5.03
CA ARG A 189 -3.41 7.49 5.34
C ARG A 189 -4.60 8.29 4.84
N LEU A 190 -5.30 7.80 3.82
CA LEU A 190 -6.50 8.42 3.24
C LEU A 190 -7.76 7.94 3.96
N GLU A 191 -7.98 6.63 3.99
CA GLU A 191 -9.22 6.03 4.46
C GLU A 191 -9.00 4.57 4.85
N PRO A 192 -8.53 4.28 6.08
CA PRO A 192 -8.20 2.92 6.48
C PRO A 192 -9.40 1.97 6.49
N GLU A 193 -10.62 2.48 6.62
CA GLU A 193 -11.84 1.66 6.60
C GLU A 193 -12.16 1.10 5.20
N SER A 194 -11.63 1.73 4.14
CA SER A 194 -11.76 1.25 2.75
C SER A 194 -10.74 0.17 2.36
N LEU A 195 -9.85 -0.22 3.27
CA LEU A 195 -8.90 -1.29 3.01
C LEU A 195 -9.61 -2.61 2.70
N PRO A 196 -9.21 -3.35 1.67
CA PRO A 196 -9.82 -4.63 1.33
C PRO A 196 -9.62 -5.66 2.45
N VAL A 197 -10.66 -6.45 2.75
CA VAL A 197 -10.63 -7.51 3.77
C VAL A 197 -11.18 -8.82 3.21
N GLY A 198 -10.83 -9.94 3.86
CA GLY A 198 -11.15 -11.28 3.39
C GLY A 198 -10.17 -11.79 2.34
N ARG A 199 -10.63 -12.74 1.53
CA ARG A 199 -9.80 -13.34 0.48
C ARG A 199 -9.78 -12.44 -0.75
N ILE A 200 -8.62 -11.87 -1.06
CA ILE A 200 -8.43 -10.88 -2.12
C ILE A 200 -7.40 -11.33 -3.14
N LYS A 201 -7.52 -10.80 -4.35
CA LYS A 201 -6.46 -10.79 -5.35
C LYS A 201 -5.62 -9.52 -5.16
N ILE A 202 -4.32 -9.68 -5.17
CA ILE A 202 -3.39 -8.59 -4.88
C ILE A 202 -2.10 -8.75 -5.71
N ILE A 203 -1.54 -7.64 -6.13
CA ILE A 203 -0.21 -7.59 -6.74
C ILE A 203 0.77 -7.29 -5.60
N PRO A 204 1.71 -8.19 -5.29
CA PRO A 204 2.72 -7.97 -4.25
C PRO A 204 3.55 -6.71 -4.50
N ALA A 205 4.11 -6.13 -3.43
CA ALA A 205 4.95 -4.94 -3.55
C ALA A 205 6.17 -5.21 -4.46
N ALA A 206 6.46 -4.26 -5.34
CA ALA A 206 7.60 -4.36 -6.26
C ALA A 206 8.94 -4.53 -5.50
N MET A 207 9.09 -3.89 -4.33
CA MET A 207 10.24 -4.06 -3.45
C MET A 207 10.34 -5.47 -2.86
N ALA A 208 9.21 -6.09 -2.50
CA ALA A 208 9.17 -7.46 -2.00
C ALA A 208 9.55 -8.46 -3.11
N SER A 209 9.00 -8.28 -4.32
CA SER A 209 9.39 -9.03 -5.53
C SER A 209 10.90 -8.98 -5.77
N ARG A 210 11.49 -7.78 -5.71
CA ARG A 210 12.93 -7.61 -5.88
C ARG A 210 13.75 -8.33 -4.81
N LEU A 211 13.34 -8.27 -3.53
CA LEU A 211 14.08 -8.90 -2.43
C LEU A 211 13.95 -10.43 -2.43
N THR A 212 12.87 -10.97 -2.98
CA THR A 212 12.62 -12.42 -3.07
C THR A 212 12.98 -13.02 -4.44
N HIS A 213 13.36 -12.19 -5.41
CA HIS A 213 13.60 -12.58 -6.82
C HIS A 213 12.41 -13.31 -7.45
N LYS A 214 11.19 -12.88 -7.11
CA LYS A 214 9.95 -13.38 -7.68
C LYS A 214 9.43 -12.42 -8.75
N GLU A 215 8.83 -12.96 -9.79
CA GLU A 215 8.10 -12.14 -10.78
C GLU A 215 6.91 -11.46 -10.11
N LEU A 216 6.55 -10.28 -10.62
CA LEU A 216 5.31 -9.64 -10.25
C LEU A 216 4.16 -10.35 -10.96
N GLU A 217 3.27 -10.92 -10.19
CA GLU A 217 2.04 -11.57 -10.65
C GLU A 217 0.91 -11.31 -9.65
N VAL A 218 -0.33 -11.58 -10.07
CA VAL A 218 -1.47 -11.50 -9.16
C VAL A 218 -1.45 -12.73 -8.26
N GLU A 219 -1.34 -12.50 -6.95
CA GLU A 219 -1.42 -13.55 -5.93
C GLU A 219 -2.75 -13.46 -5.16
N ILE A 220 -3.07 -14.51 -4.43
CA ILE A 220 -4.19 -14.53 -3.48
C ILE A 220 -3.65 -14.32 -2.07
N ALA A 221 -4.32 -13.46 -1.32
CA ALA A 221 -4.01 -13.24 0.09
C ALA A 221 -5.28 -13.15 0.92
N GLU A 222 -5.19 -13.60 2.18
CA GLU A 222 -6.17 -13.31 3.21
C GLU A 222 -5.81 -12.00 3.89
N ALA A 223 -6.71 -11.02 3.79
CA ALA A 223 -6.55 -9.66 4.31
C ALA A 223 -7.44 -9.44 5.52
N SER A 224 -6.93 -8.80 6.56
CA SER A 224 -7.71 -8.46 7.75
C SER A 224 -7.34 -7.10 8.32
N LEU A 225 -8.36 -6.37 8.78
CA LEU A 225 -8.25 -5.12 9.52
C LEU A 225 -8.83 -5.33 10.91
N GLY A 226 -8.10 -4.96 11.94
CA GLY A 226 -8.57 -5.12 13.31
C GLY A 226 -7.82 -4.24 14.30
N GLN A 227 -8.38 -4.13 15.51
CA GLN A 227 -7.73 -3.39 16.59
C GLN A 227 -6.44 -4.11 17.00
N ASN A 228 -5.41 -3.32 17.34
CA ASN A 228 -4.17 -3.87 17.90
C ASN A 228 -4.48 -4.44 19.30
N PRO A 229 -4.07 -5.70 19.62
CA PRO A 229 -4.38 -6.31 20.90
C PRO A 229 -3.65 -5.68 22.10
N ASP A 230 -2.51 -5.04 21.85
CA ASP A 230 -1.65 -4.48 22.91
C ASP A 230 -1.92 -2.98 23.15
N ASP A 231 -2.51 -2.28 22.17
CA ASP A 231 -2.84 -0.84 22.28
C ASP A 231 -4.15 -0.54 21.52
N SER A 232 -5.18 -0.15 22.27
CA SER A 232 -6.50 0.18 21.74
C SER A 232 -6.56 1.42 20.84
N ASN A 233 -5.51 2.25 20.87
CA ASN A 233 -5.37 3.42 19.98
C ASN A 233 -4.78 3.06 18.61
N LEU A 234 -4.38 1.81 18.42
CA LEU A 234 -3.76 1.32 17.20
C LEU A 234 -4.64 0.31 16.49
N MET A 235 -4.48 0.25 15.17
CA MET A 235 -5.06 -0.74 14.27
C MET A 235 -3.96 -1.55 13.60
N ASN A 236 -4.27 -2.78 13.25
CA ASN A 236 -3.42 -3.65 12.43
C ASN A 236 -4.13 -3.98 11.12
N TYR A 237 -3.44 -3.77 10.01
CA TYR A 237 -3.80 -4.38 8.73
C TYR A 237 -2.83 -5.51 8.43
N LYS A 238 -3.35 -6.71 8.15
CA LYS A 238 -2.55 -7.91 7.94
C LYS A 238 -2.90 -8.58 6.62
N LEU A 239 -1.86 -9.02 5.90
CA LEU A 239 -1.94 -9.89 4.73
C LEU A 239 -1.25 -11.22 5.03
N VAL A 240 -1.83 -12.31 4.54
CA VAL A 240 -1.24 -13.64 4.53
C VAL A 240 -1.39 -14.19 3.11
N TYR A 241 -0.27 -14.34 2.40
CA TYR A 241 -0.24 -14.84 1.03
C TYR A 241 -0.33 -16.36 1.00
N ASP A 242 -1.25 -16.90 0.19
CA ASP A 242 -1.53 -18.33 0.15
C ASP A 242 -0.33 -19.16 -0.33
N ASP A 243 0.24 -18.78 -1.48
CA ASP A 243 1.26 -19.59 -2.15
C ASP A 243 2.65 -19.42 -1.54
N SER A 244 3.01 -18.20 -1.18
CA SER A 244 4.35 -17.89 -0.66
C SER A 244 4.47 -18.08 0.85
N GLY A 245 3.36 -18.11 1.57
CA GLY A 245 3.32 -18.06 3.04
C GLY A 245 3.90 -16.76 3.60
N ARG A 246 4.16 -15.76 2.75
CA ARG A 246 4.61 -14.43 3.16
C ARG A 246 3.49 -13.76 3.96
N THR A 247 3.88 -13.07 5.01
CA THR A 247 2.94 -12.26 5.78
C THR A 247 3.42 -10.81 5.85
N MET A 248 2.48 -9.88 5.80
CA MET A 248 2.71 -8.45 6.06
C MET A 248 1.75 -8.01 7.16
N LYS A 249 2.23 -7.22 8.12
CA LYS A 249 1.40 -6.56 9.12
C LYS A 249 1.83 -5.10 9.23
N ILE A 250 0.89 -4.17 9.03
CA ILE A 250 1.10 -2.74 9.21
C ILE A 250 0.30 -2.29 10.43
N THR A 251 0.97 -1.67 11.41
CA THR A 251 0.35 -1.09 12.59
C THR A 251 0.30 0.42 12.45
N PHE A 252 -0.87 1.02 12.65
CA PHE A 252 -1.09 2.45 12.45
C PHE A 252 -2.05 3.03 13.49
N SER A 253 -2.04 4.36 13.67
CA SER A 253 -2.95 5.07 14.56
C SER A 253 -4.41 4.92 14.11
N LYS A 254 -5.30 4.62 15.06
CA LYS A 254 -6.75 4.53 14.82
C LYS A 254 -7.38 5.87 14.43
N THR A 255 -6.78 6.98 14.81
CA THR A 255 -7.29 8.32 14.57
C THR A 255 -6.50 9.03 13.48
N PHE A 256 -7.18 9.93 12.77
CA PHE A 256 -6.52 10.79 11.79
C PHE A 256 -5.30 11.50 12.42
N PRO A 257 -4.18 11.62 11.72
CA PRO A 257 -3.95 11.33 10.31
C PRO A 257 -3.53 9.87 10.01
N TYR A 258 -3.88 8.90 10.84
CA TYR A 258 -3.63 7.47 10.66
C TYR A 258 -2.14 7.15 10.48
N GLU A 259 -1.30 7.73 11.34
CA GLU A 259 0.16 7.60 11.28
C GLU A 259 0.60 6.13 11.33
N ILE A 260 1.51 5.73 10.42
CA ILE A 260 2.08 4.40 10.44
C ILE A 260 3.11 4.31 11.56
N ILE A 261 2.91 3.38 12.49
CA ILE A 261 3.72 3.20 13.69
C ILE A 261 4.83 2.18 13.45
N SER A 262 4.49 1.06 12.83
CA SER A 262 5.43 -0.03 12.55
C SER A 262 4.90 -0.96 11.47
N TRP A 263 5.77 -1.80 10.95
CA TRP A 263 5.35 -2.96 10.16
C TRP A 263 6.29 -4.13 10.35
N GLU A 264 5.76 -5.31 10.08
CA GLU A 264 6.47 -6.58 10.06
C GLU A 264 6.18 -7.30 8.75
N GLU A 265 7.21 -7.88 8.16
CA GLU A 265 7.12 -8.66 6.94
C GLU A 265 7.90 -9.96 7.13
N THR A 266 7.20 -11.10 7.12
CA THR A 266 7.82 -12.42 7.35
C THR A 266 7.84 -13.20 6.04
N TYR A 267 9.01 -13.70 5.66
CA TYR A 267 9.21 -14.47 4.43
C TYR A 267 10.46 -15.35 4.51
N LEU A 268 10.59 -16.28 3.57
CA LEU A 268 11.78 -17.12 3.43
C LEU A 268 12.92 -16.27 2.84
N SER A 269 13.89 -15.92 3.67
CA SER A 269 15.06 -15.11 3.32
C SER A 269 16.30 -15.98 3.11
N GLY A 270 17.06 -15.71 2.05
CA GLY A 270 18.25 -16.46 1.67
C GLY A 270 18.00 -17.54 0.62
N PHE A 271 19.02 -18.32 0.30
CA PHE A 271 19.01 -19.31 -0.76
C PHE A 271 19.53 -20.66 -0.29
N GLY A 272 19.00 -21.75 -0.85
CA GLY A 272 19.44 -23.12 -0.57
C GLY A 272 19.41 -23.45 0.93
N ALA A 273 20.45 -24.06 1.44
CA ALA A 273 20.54 -24.51 2.85
C ALA A 273 20.59 -23.34 3.88
N ASN A 274 20.88 -22.13 3.44
CA ASN A 274 20.93 -20.94 4.29
C ASN A 274 19.60 -20.18 4.34
N ALA A 275 18.58 -20.63 3.60
CA ALA A 275 17.26 -20.02 3.63
C ALA A 275 16.60 -20.21 4.99
N LYS A 276 16.10 -19.12 5.58
CA LYS A 276 15.39 -19.10 6.86
C LYS A 276 14.17 -18.22 6.77
N THR A 277 13.08 -18.62 7.41
CA THR A 277 11.95 -17.73 7.62
C THR A 277 12.32 -16.69 8.67
N LEU A 278 12.40 -15.43 8.24
CA LEU A 278 12.78 -14.29 9.07
C LEU A 278 11.76 -13.18 8.93
N THR A 279 11.70 -12.32 9.95
CA THR A 279 10.80 -11.17 9.97
C THR A 279 11.61 -9.89 9.87
N THR A 280 11.41 -9.15 8.77
CA THR A 280 11.78 -7.74 8.66
C THR A 280 10.90 -6.92 9.58
N LYS A 281 11.49 -6.01 10.36
CA LYS A 281 10.75 -5.10 11.25
C LYS A 281 11.16 -3.67 11.01
N ALA A 282 10.19 -2.77 11.00
CA ALA A 282 10.46 -1.34 11.01
C ALA A 282 9.59 -0.66 12.06
N THR A 283 10.20 0.19 12.86
CA THR A 283 9.54 0.89 13.97
C THR A 283 9.79 2.38 13.86
N ARG A 284 8.72 3.18 13.97
CA ARG A 284 8.76 4.64 13.89
C ARG A 284 9.81 5.20 14.86
N ASN A 285 10.63 6.11 14.34
CA ASN A 285 11.68 6.77 15.11
C ASN A 285 11.37 8.25 15.30
N LYS A 286 11.26 9.03 14.22
CA LYS A 286 11.03 10.48 14.26
C LYS A 286 10.09 10.90 13.13
N VAL A 287 9.36 11.99 13.36
CA VAL A 287 8.49 12.65 12.39
C VAL A 287 8.91 14.10 12.21
N LEU A 288 8.85 14.58 10.98
CA LEU A 288 9.10 15.97 10.61
C LEU A 288 8.08 16.39 9.54
N ILE A 289 7.35 17.47 9.80
CA ILE A 289 6.50 18.11 8.79
C ILE A 289 7.29 19.27 8.19
N SER A 290 7.56 19.23 6.89
CA SER A 290 8.45 20.21 6.24
C SER A 290 8.22 20.31 4.74
N ASP A 291 8.41 21.50 4.21
CA ASP A 291 8.60 21.78 2.78
C ASP A 291 10.05 21.45 2.34
N TYR A 292 10.47 20.20 2.57
CA TYR A 292 11.87 19.74 2.45
C TYR A 292 12.53 20.07 1.12
N TRP A 293 11.77 20.26 0.05
CA TRP A 293 12.31 20.68 -1.27
C TRP A 293 12.92 22.07 -1.24
N ASN A 294 12.57 22.92 -0.26
CA ASN A 294 13.18 24.22 0.02
C ASN A 294 14.34 24.13 1.03
N GLN A 295 14.52 22.97 1.69
CA GLN A 295 15.55 22.71 2.71
C GLN A 295 16.74 21.97 2.09
N ASN A 296 17.38 22.59 1.09
CA ASN A 296 18.41 21.97 0.25
C ASN A 296 19.82 22.59 0.39
N LYS A 297 20.02 23.44 1.40
CA LYS A 297 21.31 24.06 1.68
C LYS A 297 22.16 23.18 2.61
N PRO A 298 23.49 23.30 2.61
CA PRO A 298 24.35 22.55 3.53
C PRO A 298 23.99 22.69 5.00
N LEU A 299 23.48 23.85 5.42
CA LEU A 299 23.03 24.11 6.80
C LEU A 299 21.76 23.32 7.17
N ASP A 300 20.92 22.95 6.18
CA ASP A 300 19.68 22.22 6.41
C ASP A 300 19.95 20.75 6.77
N ARG A 301 21.21 20.30 6.67
CA ARG A 301 21.62 18.95 7.10
C ARG A 301 21.23 18.63 8.54
N VAL A 302 21.10 19.63 9.40
CA VAL A 302 20.62 19.47 10.77
C VAL A 302 19.21 18.80 10.83
N LEU A 303 18.40 18.93 9.78
CA LEU A 303 17.10 18.28 9.71
C LEU A 303 17.21 16.74 9.60
N ARG A 304 18.31 16.21 9.04
CA ARG A 304 18.59 14.78 9.04
C ARG A 304 18.81 14.25 10.47
N GLU A 305 19.45 15.05 11.32
CA GLU A 305 19.66 14.72 12.73
C GLU A 305 18.32 14.66 13.47
N LYS A 306 17.40 15.61 13.20
CA LYS A 306 16.04 15.59 13.74
C LYS A 306 15.28 14.34 13.35
N LEU A 307 15.56 13.76 12.17
CA LEU A 307 15.01 12.50 11.70
C LEU A 307 15.79 11.27 12.19
N GLY A 308 16.87 11.44 12.95
CA GLY A 308 17.72 10.34 13.43
C GLY A 308 18.50 9.65 12.29
N LEU A 309 18.80 10.36 11.21
CA LEU A 309 19.47 9.87 9.99
C LEU A 309 20.94 10.29 9.94
N ASN A 310 21.68 10.12 11.04
CA ASN A 310 23.04 10.63 11.22
C ASN A 310 24.12 9.72 10.59
N ARG A 311 23.74 8.68 9.85
CA ARG A 311 24.67 7.75 9.20
C ARG A 311 24.66 7.86 7.68
#